data_6ecee6358d9cf667d53a3c960837e6f6
#
_entry.id   6ecee6358d9cf667d53a3c960837e6f6
#
_cell.length_a   1.000
_cell.length_b   1.000
_cell.length_c   1.000
_cell.angle_alpha   90.00
_cell.angle_beta   90.00
_cell.angle_gamma   90.00
#
_symmetry.space_group_name_H-M   'P 1'
#
loop_
_entity.id
_entity.type
_entity.pdbx_description
1 polymer ?
#
loop_
_entity_poly.entity_id
_entity_poly.type
_entity_poly.pdbx_seq_one_letter_code
_entity_poly.pdbx_strand_id
1 'polypeptide(L)'
;ADMKSIQLSSKLTTIGEYAFQYSTVKTVTGGKKLRVIGQMAFYEADGLTNFAFDSALRKIGSNAFYACRLQSVTLPEKLVSVGNCAFMANEELRSLTILCRLNLGEIFLLCTKKMNYSKSEYDYRPITVKLGKNATGPLTTLIDDLGQQITFEVDNANPIYYVKAGVLYKRKGNEVCYPQKAS
;
A
#
# COMPACT_ATOMS: atom_id res chain seq x y z
N ALA A 1 -24.78 -10.09 11.73
CA ALA A 1 -24.59 -10.97 10.57
C ALA A 1 -23.21 -10.69 9.99
N ASP A 2 -22.38 -11.73 9.87
CA ASP A 2 -21.05 -11.64 9.27
C ASP A 2 -21.16 -11.28 7.79
N MET A 3 -20.82 -10.06 7.44
CA MET A 3 -20.85 -9.59 6.07
C MET A 3 -19.58 -10.08 5.35
N LYS A 4 -19.68 -11.18 4.62
CA LYS A 4 -18.49 -11.81 4.00
C LYS A 4 -17.97 -11.05 2.78
N SER A 5 -18.83 -10.44 1.98
CA SER A 5 -18.44 -9.72 0.77
C SER A 5 -19.39 -8.57 0.45
N ILE A 6 -18.84 -7.51 -0.13
CA ILE A 6 -19.59 -6.37 -0.66
C ILE A 6 -19.26 -6.22 -2.13
N GLN A 7 -20.28 -6.08 -2.96
CA GLN A 7 -20.15 -5.63 -4.33
C GLN A 7 -20.61 -4.18 -4.45
N LEU A 8 -19.66 -3.29 -4.70
CA LEU A 8 -19.95 -1.87 -4.89
C LEU A 8 -20.69 -1.63 -6.20
N SER A 9 -21.64 -0.73 -6.18
CA SER A 9 -22.34 -0.29 -7.40
C SER A 9 -21.37 0.25 -8.44
N SER A 10 -21.60 -0.07 -9.71
CA SER A 10 -20.84 0.49 -10.83
C SER A 10 -20.99 2.01 -10.99
N LYS A 11 -22.00 2.62 -10.34
CA LYS A 11 -22.25 4.07 -10.33
C LYS A 11 -21.59 4.76 -9.13
N LEU A 12 -21.12 4.01 -8.11
CA LEU A 12 -20.53 4.58 -6.92
C LEU A 12 -19.22 5.32 -7.25
N THR A 13 -19.12 6.56 -6.81
CA THR A 13 -17.94 7.40 -7.01
C THR A 13 -17.14 7.65 -5.73
N THR A 14 -17.77 7.50 -4.57
CA THR A 14 -17.15 7.80 -3.28
C THR A 14 -17.61 6.81 -2.22
N ILE A 15 -16.66 6.27 -1.47
CA ILE A 15 -16.88 5.65 -0.16
C ILE A 15 -16.62 6.75 0.86
N GLY A 16 -17.61 7.06 1.69
CA GLY A 16 -17.53 8.13 2.70
C GLY A 16 -16.54 7.84 3.82
N GLU A 17 -16.29 8.86 4.65
CA GLU A 17 -15.51 8.71 5.87
C GLU A 17 -16.18 7.72 6.82
N TYR A 18 -15.41 6.86 7.47
CA TYR A 18 -15.86 5.85 8.44
C TYR A 18 -16.88 4.82 7.92
N ALA A 19 -17.14 4.77 6.60
CA ALA A 19 -18.27 4.00 6.02
C ALA A 19 -18.30 2.51 6.40
N PHE A 20 -17.15 1.89 6.56
CA PHE A 20 -16.97 0.48 6.94
C PHE A 20 -16.00 0.32 8.11
N GLN A 21 -15.88 1.34 8.96
CA GLN A 21 -15.05 1.28 10.15
C GLN A 21 -15.51 0.12 11.06
N TYR A 22 -14.56 -0.65 11.58
CA TYR A 22 -14.79 -1.82 12.45
C TYR A 22 -15.69 -2.90 11.82
N SER A 23 -15.81 -2.93 10.49
CA SER A 23 -16.62 -3.94 9.82
C SER A 23 -15.90 -5.28 9.74
N THR A 24 -16.70 -6.37 9.70
CA THR A 24 -16.18 -7.74 9.52
C THR A 24 -16.14 -8.15 8.05
N VAL A 25 -16.25 -7.20 7.12
CA VAL A 25 -16.23 -7.48 5.68
C VAL A 25 -14.88 -8.10 5.27
N LYS A 26 -14.93 -9.17 4.47
CA LYS A 26 -13.71 -9.88 4.01
C LYS A 26 -13.25 -9.45 2.63
N THR A 27 -14.18 -9.16 1.75
CA THR A 27 -13.90 -8.84 0.35
C THR A 27 -14.78 -7.71 -0.14
N VAL A 28 -14.18 -6.73 -0.79
CA VAL A 28 -14.89 -5.64 -1.47
C VAL A 28 -14.50 -5.64 -2.94
N THR A 29 -15.50 -5.74 -3.81
CA THR A 29 -15.35 -5.78 -5.26
C THR A 29 -16.24 -4.75 -5.95
N GLY A 30 -16.05 -4.53 -7.25
CA GLY A 30 -16.86 -3.58 -8.02
C GLY A 30 -16.33 -2.16 -7.93
N GLY A 31 -17.24 -1.16 -8.03
CA GLY A 31 -16.85 0.24 -7.91
C GLY A 31 -16.07 0.81 -9.11
N LYS A 32 -16.36 0.37 -10.34
CA LYS A 32 -15.64 0.79 -11.57
C LYS A 32 -15.53 2.31 -11.78
N LYS A 33 -16.37 3.11 -11.10
CA LYS A 33 -16.32 4.58 -11.12
C LYS A 33 -15.85 5.18 -9.80
N LEU A 34 -15.38 4.35 -8.85
CA LEU A 34 -14.91 4.80 -7.55
C LEU A 34 -13.69 5.71 -7.72
N ARG A 35 -13.79 6.94 -7.22
CA ARG A 35 -12.74 7.96 -7.30
C ARG A 35 -12.13 8.28 -5.93
N VAL A 36 -12.92 8.18 -4.88
CA VAL A 36 -12.51 8.58 -3.53
C VAL A 36 -12.86 7.50 -2.53
N ILE A 37 -11.89 7.15 -1.70
CA ILE A 37 -12.09 6.41 -0.46
C ILE A 37 -11.78 7.39 0.66
N GLY A 38 -12.76 7.63 1.52
CA GLY A 38 -12.70 8.62 2.60
C GLY A 38 -11.73 8.24 3.72
N GLN A 39 -11.52 9.19 4.63
CA GLN A 39 -10.74 8.99 5.85
C GLN A 39 -11.35 7.84 6.68
N MET A 40 -10.51 6.95 7.20
CA MET A 40 -10.92 5.83 8.05
C MET A 40 -12.04 4.95 7.46
N ALA A 41 -12.22 4.94 6.13
CA ALA A 41 -13.36 4.25 5.51
C ALA A 41 -13.43 2.76 5.85
N PHE A 42 -12.28 2.09 6.03
CA PHE A 42 -12.15 0.69 6.45
C PHE A 42 -11.22 0.54 7.67
N TYR A 43 -11.17 1.57 8.54
CA TYR A 43 -10.33 1.55 9.74
C TYR A 43 -10.69 0.35 10.62
N GLU A 44 -9.71 -0.47 10.96
CA GLU A 44 -9.89 -1.71 11.74
C GLU A 44 -11.00 -2.63 11.20
N ALA A 45 -11.15 -2.68 9.87
CA ALA A 45 -11.94 -3.73 9.22
C ALA A 45 -11.10 -5.01 9.20
N ASP A 46 -11.00 -5.67 10.34
CA ASP A 46 -10.08 -6.76 10.65
C ASP A 46 -10.32 -8.06 9.84
N GLY A 47 -11.48 -8.14 9.19
CA GLY A 47 -11.80 -9.20 8.25
C GLY A 47 -11.29 -8.96 6.83
N LEU A 48 -10.95 -7.71 6.45
CA LEU A 48 -10.73 -7.30 5.06
C LEU A 48 -9.38 -7.81 4.53
N THR A 49 -9.44 -8.84 3.69
CA THR A 49 -8.27 -9.45 3.06
C THR A 49 -8.07 -9.00 1.61
N ASN A 50 -9.14 -8.59 0.94
CA ASN A 50 -9.12 -8.21 -0.47
C ASN A 50 -9.96 -6.97 -0.76
N PHE A 51 -9.38 -6.03 -1.49
CA PHE A 51 -10.06 -4.86 -2.01
C PHE A 51 -9.64 -4.61 -3.46
N ALA A 52 -10.62 -4.47 -4.37
CA ALA A 52 -10.36 -4.18 -5.78
C ALA A 52 -10.15 -2.66 -5.99
N PHE A 53 -8.88 -2.24 -6.12
CA PHE A 53 -8.53 -0.86 -6.44
C PHE A 53 -8.65 -0.62 -7.95
N ASP A 54 -9.79 -0.07 -8.40
CA ASP A 54 -10.06 0.17 -9.81
C ASP A 54 -9.28 1.37 -10.38
N SER A 55 -9.08 1.40 -11.69
CA SER A 55 -8.33 2.42 -12.42
C SER A 55 -8.93 3.84 -12.34
N ALA A 56 -10.20 3.97 -11.94
CA ALA A 56 -10.85 5.27 -11.74
C ALA A 56 -10.40 5.98 -10.46
N LEU A 57 -9.81 5.27 -9.48
CA LEU A 57 -9.47 5.79 -8.17
C LEU A 57 -8.45 6.94 -8.25
N ARG A 58 -8.67 7.99 -7.45
CA ARG A 58 -7.87 9.22 -7.40
C ARG A 58 -7.33 9.53 -6.02
N LYS A 59 -8.08 9.19 -4.99
CA LYS A 59 -7.73 9.54 -3.60
C LYS A 59 -8.08 8.42 -2.64
N ILE A 60 -7.14 8.13 -1.74
CA ILE A 60 -7.33 7.31 -0.54
C ILE A 60 -7.08 8.21 0.66
N GLY A 61 -8.02 8.26 1.58
CA GLY A 61 -7.95 9.09 2.79
C GLY A 61 -6.98 8.56 3.84
N SER A 62 -6.67 9.38 4.85
CA SER A 62 -5.84 8.99 5.98
C SER A 62 -6.47 7.83 6.75
N ASN A 63 -5.65 6.87 7.17
CA ASN A 63 -6.08 5.67 7.88
C ASN A 63 -7.17 4.84 7.18
N ALA A 64 -7.36 5.01 5.86
CA ALA A 64 -8.50 4.40 5.15
C ALA A 64 -8.54 2.88 5.26
N PHE A 65 -7.39 2.22 5.31
CA PHE A 65 -7.22 0.77 5.47
C PHE A 65 -6.29 0.45 6.65
N TYR A 66 -6.31 1.27 7.70
CA TYR A 66 -5.52 1.03 8.90
C TYR A 66 -5.97 -0.27 9.58
N ALA A 67 -5.03 -1.12 9.99
CA ALA A 67 -5.26 -2.37 10.71
C ALA A 67 -6.30 -3.30 10.03
N CYS A 68 -6.28 -3.35 8.70
CA CYS A 68 -6.93 -4.39 7.92
C CYS A 68 -6.01 -5.62 7.79
N ARG A 69 -6.46 -6.65 7.08
CA ARG A 69 -5.69 -7.85 6.78
C ARG A 69 -5.44 -8.02 5.29
N LEU A 70 -5.23 -6.92 4.57
CA LEU A 70 -4.96 -6.94 3.14
C LEU A 70 -3.71 -7.77 2.84
N GLN A 71 -3.83 -8.70 1.90
CA GLN A 71 -2.72 -9.58 1.50
C GLN A 71 -1.93 -8.99 0.32
N SER A 72 -2.61 -8.26 -0.54
CA SER A 72 -2.00 -7.54 -1.65
C SER A 72 -2.72 -6.21 -1.89
N VAL A 73 -1.95 -5.21 -2.33
CA VAL A 73 -2.46 -3.90 -2.73
C VAL A 73 -1.90 -3.54 -4.09
N THR A 74 -2.75 -3.09 -5.01
CA THR A 74 -2.34 -2.51 -6.28
C THR A 74 -2.85 -1.08 -6.36
N LEU A 75 -1.94 -0.11 -6.29
CA LEU A 75 -2.25 1.31 -6.43
C LEU A 75 -2.34 1.68 -7.92
N PRO A 76 -3.53 2.05 -8.44
CA PRO A 76 -3.75 2.23 -9.86
C PRO A 76 -3.08 3.48 -10.43
N GLU A 77 -2.84 3.50 -11.76
CA GLU A 77 -2.06 4.54 -12.46
C GLU A 77 -2.55 5.97 -12.23
N LYS A 78 -3.86 6.15 -12.07
CA LYS A 78 -4.47 7.48 -11.96
C LYS A 78 -4.62 7.96 -10.51
N LEU A 79 -4.14 7.22 -9.54
CA LEU A 79 -4.16 7.63 -8.14
C LEU A 79 -3.21 8.81 -7.94
N VAL A 80 -3.69 9.87 -7.30
CA VAL A 80 -2.95 11.12 -7.10
C VAL A 80 -2.61 11.42 -5.64
N SER A 81 -3.31 10.80 -4.70
CA SER A 81 -2.99 10.95 -3.28
C SER A 81 -3.37 9.74 -2.44
N VAL A 82 -2.52 9.45 -1.46
CA VAL A 82 -2.75 8.49 -0.39
C VAL A 82 -2.50 9.23 0.92
N GLY A 83 -3.45 9.19 1.83
CA GLY A 83 -3.35 9.87 3.11
C GLY A 83 -2.43 9.14 4.10
N ASN A 84 -2.04 9.84 5.16
CA ASN A 84 -1.17 9.32 6.19
C ASN A 84 -1.70 8.01 6.78
N CYS A 85 -0.82 7.06 7.01
CA CYS A 85 -1.12 5.76 7.61
C CYS A 85 -2.21 4.95 6.90
N ALA A 86 -2.48 5.23 5.60
CA ALA A 86 -3.61 4.63 4.89
C ALA A 86 -3.59 3.10 4.90
N PHE A 87 -2.43 2.47 4.90
CA PHE A 87 -2.25 1.01 4.92
C PHE A 87 -1.48 0.51 6.15
N MET A 88 -1.35 1.34 7.18
CA MET A 88 -0.62 0.98 8.40
C MET A 88 -1.23 -0.25 9.07
N ALA A 89 -0.39 -1.08 9.70
CA ALA A 89 -0.79 -2.27 10.45
C ALA A 89 -1.52 -3.35 9.62
N ASN A 90 -1.27 -3.43 8.32
CA ASN A 90 -1.72 -4.55 7.49
C ASN A 90 -0.73 -5.71 7.61
N GLU A 91 -0.81 -6.48 8.70
CA GLU A 91 0.16 -7.52 9.05
C GLU A 91 0.26 -8.66 8.04
N GLU A 92 -0.78 -8.87 7.23
CA GLU A 92 -0.83 -9.92 6.22
C GLU A 92 -0.34 -9.46 4.84
N LEU A 93 0.05 -8.19 4.68
CA LEU A 93 0.48 -7.66 3.39
C LEU A 93 1.82 -8.27 2.95
N ARG A 94 1.81 -8.88 1.76
CA ARG A 94 2.96 -9.54 1.15
C ARG A 94 3.37 -8.94 -0.19
N SER A 95 2.46 -8.22 -0.84
CA SER A 95 2.71 -7.62 -2.14
C SER A 95 2.08 -6.24 -2.24
N LEU A 96 2.88 -5.27 -2.67
CA LEU A 96 2.42 -3.92 -2.97
C LEU A 96 2.87 -3.55 -4.38
N THR A 97 1.91 -3.36 -5.29
CA THR A 97 2.18 -2.92 -6.66
C THR A 97 1.82 -1.44 -6.79
N ILE A 98 2.74 -0.63 -7.30
CA ILE A 98 2.58 0.81 -7.47
C ILE A 98 2.65 1.13 -8.95
N LEU A 99 1.52 1.57 -9.53
CA LEU A 99 1.42 1.92 -10.94
C LEU A 99 1.38 3.45 -11.16
N CYS A 100 1.24 4.23 -10.10
CA CYS A 100 1.05 5.69 -10.12
C CYS A 100 2.30 6.46 -9.67
N ARG A 101 2.31 7.77 -9.94
CA ARG A 101 3.37 8.67 -9.48
C ARG A 101 2.99 9.28 -8.12
N LEU A 102 3.46 8.68 -7.05
CA LEU A 102 3.24 9.15 -5.68
C LEU A 102 4.58 9.37 -4.96
N ASN A 103 4.55 10.17 -3.89
CA ASN A 103 5.62 10.14 -2.91
C ASN A 103 5.50 8.82 -2.15
N LEU A 104 6.40 7.90 -2.45
CA LEU A 104 6.32 6.53 -1.95
C LEU A 104 6.74 6.43 -0.48
N GLY A 105 7.54 7.38 0.00
CA GLY A 105 8.02 7.37 1.38
C GLY A 105 6.91 7.38 2.42
N GLU A 106 5.86 8.15 2.20
CA GLU A 106 4.73 8.25 3.14
C GLU A 106 3.82 7.02 3.14
N ILE A 107 3.80 6.26 2.04
CA ILE A 107 2.93 5.08 1.89
C ILE A 107 3.50 3.87 2.61
N PHE A 108 4.83 3.75 2.61
CA PHE A 108 5.52 2.53 3.00
C PHE A 108 5.75 2.40 4.49
N LEU A 109 5.92 3.51 5.18
CA LEU A 109 6.52 3.55 6.51
C LEU A 109 5.92 2.57 7.52
N LEU A 110 4.73 2.02 7.26
CA LEU A 110 4.03 1.31 8.31
C LEU A 110 3.08 0.21 7.82
N CYS A 111 3.20 -0.25 6.56
CA CYS A 111 2.22 -1.22 6.02
C CYS A 111 2.22 -2.58 6.72
N THR A 112 3.34 -3.00 7.29
CA THR A 112 3.54 -4.39 7.75
C THR A 112 4.03 -4.51 9.19
N LYS A 113 3.98 -3.44 9.98
CA LYS A 113 4.37 -3.48 11.38
C LYS A 113 3.38 -4.28 12.22
N LYS A 114 3.85 -5.35 12.81
CA LYS A 114 3.16 -6.02 13.92
C LYS A 114 3.86 -5.64 15.22
N MET A 115 3.14 -5.03 16.15
CA MET A 115 3.67 -4.80 17.47
C MET A 115 3.63 -6.09 18.30
N ASN A 116 4.79 -6.59 18.67
CA ASN A 116 4.89 -7.69 19.63
C ASN A 116 4.85 -7.11 21.04
N TYR A 117 3.66 -7.04 21.64
CA TYR A 117 3.46 -6.47 22.98
C TYR A 117 4.26 -7.18 24.07
N SER A 118 4.60 -8.46 23.89
CA SER A 118 5.37 -9.21 24.90
C SER A 118 6.87 -8.88 24.89
N LYS A 119 7.39 -8.38 23.77
CA LYS A 119 8.81 -8.04 23.58
C LYS A 119 9.07 -6.53 23.43
N SER A 120 8.03 -5.72 23.34
CA SER A 120 8.11 -4.30 22.98
C SER A 120 8.85 -4.04 21.65
N GLU A 121 8.82 -5.02 20.75
CA GLU A 121 9.50 -4.99 19.45
C GLU A 121 8.49 -5.09 18.32
N TYR A 122 8.87 -4.54 17.15
CA TYR A 122 8.09 -4.72 15.92
C TYR A 122 8.60 -5.94 15.17
N ASP A 123 7.69 -6.84 14.81
CA ASP A 123 7.98 -7.96 13.92
C ASP A 123 7.65 -7.56 12.48
N TYR A 124 8.66 -7.61 11.61
CA TYR A 124 8.53 -7.23 10.21
C TYR A 124 8.49 -8.47 9.32
N ARG A 125 7.49 -8.57 8.48
CA ARG A 125 7.38 -9.66 7.53
C ARG A 125 7.88 -9.25 6.15
N PRO A 126 8.47 -10.19 5.37
CA PRO A 126 8.92 -9.91 4.01
C PRO A 126 7.79 -9.40 3.13
N ILE A 127 8.06 -8.37 2.34
CA ILE A 127 7.11 -7.81 1.36
C ILE A 127 7.79 -7.66 0.01
N THR A 128 7.05 -7.97 -1.06
CA THR A 128 7.47 -7.65 -2.43
C THR A 128 6.82 -6.35 -2.88
N VAL A 129 7.65 -5.41 -3.31
CA VAL A 129 7.22 -4.11 -3.83
C VAL A 129 7.50 -4.05 -5.34
N LYS A 130 6.43 -3.93 -6.12
CA LYS A 130 6.51 -3.83 -7.59
C LYS A 130 6.32 -2.39 -8.04
N LEU A 131 7.31 -1.82 -8.70
CA LEU A 131 7.27 -0.48 -9.26
C LEU A 131 6.97 -0.57 -10.75
N GLY A 132 5.77 -0.14 -11.15
CA GLY A 132 5.39 -0.03 -12.56
C GLY A 132 6.11 1.13 -13.26
N LYS A 133 5.93 1.24 -14.57
CA LYS A 133 6.59 2.28 -15.40
C LYS A 133 6.36 3.71 -14.94
N ASN A 134 5.21 4.01 -14.34
CA ASN A 134 4.85 5.35 -13.85
C ASN A 134 5.13 5.57 -12.36
N ALA A 135 5.67 4.59 -11.65
CA ALA A 135 6.06 4.71 -10.25
C ALA A 135 7.38 5.48 -10.12
N THR A 136 7.33 6.80 -10.28
CA THR A 136 8.50 7.69 -10.38
C THR A 136 8.62 8.65 -9.20
N GLY A 137 7.79 8.52 -8.18
CA GLY A 137 7.85 9.31 -6.97
C GLY A 137 9.10 9.06 -6.13
N PRO A 138 9.50 9.99 -5.24
CA PRO A 138 10.66 9.80 -4.38
C PRO A 138 10.46 8.65 -3.39
N LEU A 139 11.53 7.90 -3.12
CA LEU A 139 11.58 6.79 -2.17
C LEU A 139 12.28 7.20 -0.85
N THR A 140 12.35 8.47 -0.56
CA THR A 140 13.26 9.07 0.43
C THR A 140 13.06 8.65 1.87
N THR A 141 11.98 7.98 2.22
CA THR A 141 11.67 7.59 3.60
C THR A 141 11.46 6.09 3.81
N LEU A 142 11.76 5.28 2.79
CA LEU A 142 11.59 3.82 2.86
C LEU A 142 12.61 3.11 3.75
N ILE A 143 13.68 3.78 4.13
CA ILE A 143 14.96 3.10 4.38
C ILE A 143 15.41 3.17 5.83
N ASP A 144 14.97 4.14 6.62
CA ASP A 144 15.69 4.49 7.84
C ASP A 144 15.36 3.68 9.10
N ASP A 145 14.26 2.91 9.14
CA ASP A 145 13.86 2.25 10.39
C ASP A 145 13.38 0.79 10.26
N LEU A 146 13.45 0.21 9.07
CA LEU A 146 12.80 -1.08 8.86
C LEU A 146 13.83 -2.19 8.72
N GLY A 147 14.05 -2.98 9.75
CA GLY A 147 14.61 -4.33 9.65
C GLY A 147 13.76 -5.26 8.76
N GLN A 148 12.90 -4.66 7.92
CA GLN A 148 11.98 -5.37 7.03
C GLN A 148 12.70 -5.84 5.77
N GLN A 149 12.53 -7.10 5.43
CA GLN A 149 13.00 -7.64 4.17
C GLN A 149 12.08 -7.20 3.03
N ILE A 150 12.49 -6.19 2.26
CA ILE A 150 11.77 -5.73 1.07
C ILE A 150 12.46 -6.27 -0.18
N THR A 151 11.70 -6.95 -1.03
CA THR A 151 12.14 -7.33 -2.38
C THR A 151 11.52 -6.35 -3.38
N PHE A 152 12.35 -5.71 -4.20
CA PHE A 152 11.88 -4.83 -5.27
C PHE A 152 11.85 -5.54 -6.62
N GLU A 153 10.74 -5.37 -7.32
CA GLU A 153 10.59 -5.68 -8.74
C GLU A 153 10.28 -4.38 -9.47
N VAL A 154 11.02 -4.06 -10.53
CA VAL A 154 10.85 -2.79 -11.26
C VAL A 154 10.59 -3.07 -12.72
N ASP A 155 9.53 -2.46 -13.27
CA ASP A 155 9.22 -2.49 -14.70
C ASP A 155 10.42 -1.95 -15.50
N ASN A 156 10.82 -2.67 -16.55
CA ASN A 156 11.98 -2.29 -17.39
C ASN A 156 11.81 -0.91 -18.03
N ALA A 157 10.56 -0.48 -18.26
CA ALA A 157 10.23 0.84 -18.79
C ALA A 157 10.18 1.93 -17.70
N ASN A 158 10.46 1.62 -16.42
CA ASN A 158 10.52 2.64 -15.37
C ASN A 158 11.72 3.57 -15.63
N PRO A 159 11.50 4.90 -15.79
CA PRO A 159 12.56 5.83 -16.16
C PRO A 159 13.48 6.22 -14.99
N ILE A 160 13.08 5.94 -13.76
CA ILE A 160 13.79 6.42 -12.54
C ILE A 160 14.54 5.30 -11.84
N TYR A 161 13.92 4.13 -11.70
CA TYR A 161 14.43 3.04 -10.89
C TYR A 161 14.77 1.79 -11.71
N TYR A 162 15.68 0.97 -11.18
CA TYR A 162 15.97 -0.38 -11.67
C TYR A 162 16.50 -1.25 -10.55
N VAL A 163 16.43 -2.57 -10.72
CA VAL A 163 17.00 -3.54 -9.78
C VAL A 163 18.17 -4.23 -10.44
N LYS A 164 19.27 -4.39 -9.69
CA LYS A 164 20.44 -5.18 -10.09
C LYS A 164 20.92 -5.99 -8.89
N ALA A 165 21.00 -7.31 -9.06
CA ALA A 165 21.42 -8.25 -8.00
C ALA A 165 20.63 -8.04 -6.68
N GLY A 166 19.32 -7.83 -6.75
CA GLY A 166 18.46 -7.63 -5.57
C GLY A 166 18.53 -6.23 -4.96
N VAL A 167 19.35 -5.34 -5.47
CA VAL A 167 19.51 -3.97 -4.97
C VAL A 167 18.76 -3.01 -5.86
N LEU A 168 18.00 -2.08 -5.26
CA LEU A 168 17.29 -1.00 -5.96
C LEU A 168 18.18 0.20 -6.15
N TYR A 169 18.23 0.72 -7.37
CA TYR A 169 19.04 1.87 -7.78
C TYR A 169 18.18 2.93 -8.47
N LYS A 170 18.61 4.20 -8.39
CA LYS A 170 18.21 5.26 -9.33
C LYS A 170 19.05 5.19 -10.59
N ARG A 171 18.43 5.33 -11.77
CA ARG A 171 19.14 5.36 -13.07
C ARG A 171 20.09 6.56 -13.20
N LYS A 172 19.66 7.75 -12.72
CA LYS A 172 20.51 8.93 -12.69
C LYS A 172 21.46 8.85 -11.50
N GLY A 173 22.76 8.76 -11.77
CA GLY A 173 23.82 8.72 -10.75
C GLY A 173 24.10 7.33 -10.17
N ASN A 174 23.37 6.29 -10.57
CA ASN A 174 23.48 4.92 -10.02
C ASN A 174 23.43 4.89 -8.48
N GLU A 175 22.63 5.77 -7.91
CA GLU A 175 22.45 5.89 -6.48
C GLU A 175 21.72 4.66 -5.93
N VAL A 176 22.27 4.03 -4.89
CA VAL A 176 21.63 2.91 -4.18
C VAL A 176 20.45 3.44 -3.38
N CYS A 177 19.28 2.87 -3.61
CA CYS A 177 18.07 3.23 -2.89
C CYS A 177 17.73 2.22 -1.78
N TYR A 178 18.00 0.91 -2.01
CA TYR A 178 17.69 -0.15 -1.06
C TYR A 178 18.32 -1.50 -1.51
N PRO A 179 18.77 -2.38 -0.60
CA PRO A 179 19.05 -2.06 0.79
C PRO A 179 20.24 -1.11 0.89
N GLN A 180 20.26 -0.25 1.90
CA GLN A 180 21.49 0.39 2.29
C GLN A 180 22.39 -0.71 2.87
N LYS A 181 23.64 -0.80 2.43
CA LYS A 181 24.57 -1.75 3.01
C LYS A 181 24.63 -1.49 4.50
N ALA A 182 24.42 -2.53 5.30
CA ALA A 182 24.81 -2.50 6.69
C ALA A 182 26.31 -2.11 6.72
N SER A 183 26.59 -0.97 7.32
CA SER A 183 27.95 -0.47 7.59
C SER A 183 28.64 -1.36 8.63
#